data_e04b9c72ffe6e519ad3c68d9d7a6ae23
#
_entry.id   e04b9c72ffe6e519ad3c68d9d7a6ae23
#
_cell.length_a   1.000
_cell.length_b   1.000
_cell.length_c   1.000
_cell.angle_alpha   90.00
_cell.angle_beta   90.00
_cell.angle_gamma   90.00
#
_symmetry.space_group_name_H-M   'P 1'
#
loop_
_entity.id
_entity.type
_entity.pdbx_description
1 polymer ?
#
loop_
_entity_poly.entity_id
_entity_poly.type
_entity_poly.pdbx_seq_one_letter_code
_entity_poly.pdbx_strand_id
1 'polypeptide(L)'
;MKHFSRLLALLLAVALLPLTFMAAASAEEPVTITIWGSDRENMPFRNGLWTIDVLQEKLGIKIEIISAPTENLAEKYGLLIASGDLPTIVQYKAKDLLLYKDAWTPLNDLINETDTPNLWKVYSDPEIRRKVSDADGIMRFIGQRTAITAGKLYFWRQDWLDKLNLATPKTTEDLYNVFKAIKECDPNGNGVADEIPFAVRKNGSNNRGNVIPFINAWGIAETFFAEDGQVKFGATDPRMKEALEWMNRCYAEGLIDQEYLTRDKTSWYSAWTNNQVFMSYDWSAYIDNVGNLFKDVETDINIVGAVPPEGPTGISETRDQLQPITVDEDWNAGIFVGATEEQKKAALKLLDYVYSEEGMILMNFGVEGQHFNIVDGEYKYSDLIMNNPDGLSPQDALRSFGIQSMLTLLQDARYERAFVSDEVNRIRDIYEQEGHIGPAFPTLAFTNDEQSVINEKYTEIETYMNEMVDKFIMGVEPLDKFDEYVAQVEKMGLADVLAVYQAAYDRYMK
;
A
#
# COMPACT_ATOMS: atom_id res chain seq x y z
N MET A 1 -90.19 -20.03 -7.05
CA MET A 1 -89.67 -19.04 -8.02
C MET A 1 -89.06 -17.78 -7.39
N LYS A 2 -88.98 -17.65 -6.06
CA LYS A 2 -88.40 -16.46 -5.39
C LYS A 2 -86.92 -16.61 -4.92
N HIS A 3 -86.31 -17.82 -5.08
CA HIS A 3 -84.89 -18.06 -4.68
C HIS A 3 -83.93 -18.05 -5.87
N PHE A 4 -84.39 -18.14 -7.10
CA PHE A 4 -83.56 -18.10 -8.29
C PHE A 4 -83.16 -16.70 -8.74
N SER A 5 -83.91 -15.68 -8.39
CA SER A 5 -83.59 -14.31 -8.76
C SER A 5 -82.55 -13.65 -7.83
N ARG A 6 -82.30 -14.21 -6.61
CA ARG A 6 -81.25 -13.69 -5.71
C ARG A 6 -79.87 -14.25 -5.99
N LEU A 7 -79.76 -15.43 -6.59
CA LEU A 7 -78.45 -15.98 -6.99
C LEU A 7 -77.93 -15.33 -8.27
N LEU A 8 -78.86 -14.89 -9.17
CA LEU A 8 -78.42 -14.20 -10.40
C LEU A 8 -77.96 -12.76 -10.17
N ALA A 9 -78.49 -12.12 -9.14
CA ALA A 9 -78.07 -10.78 -8.75
C ALA A 9 -76.71 -10.76 -8.01
N LEU A 10 -76.35 -11.83 -7.33
CA LEU A 10 -75.03 -11.96 -6.68
C LEU A 10 -73.92 -12.31 -7.68
N LEU A 11 -74.20 -13.02 -8.78
CA LEU A 11 -73.25 -13.34 -9.83
C LEU A 11 -72.95 -12.16 -10.78
N LEU A 12 -73.85 -11.18 -10.90
CA LEU A 12 -73.64 -9.97 -11.69
C LEU A 12 -72.93 -8.84 -10.90
N ALA A 13 -72.93 -8.89 -9.56
CA ALA A 13 -72.27 -7.90 -8.73
C ALA A 13 -70.75 -8.22 -8.57
N VAL A 14 -70.31 -9.41 -8.89
CA VAL A 14 -68.86 -9.78 -8.86
C VAL A 14 -68.12 -9.47 -10.18
N ALA A 15 -68.87 -9.15 -11.26
CA ALA A 15 -68.32 -8.89 -12.59
C ALA A 15 -67.97 -7.39 -12.87
N LEU A 16 -68.09 -6.50 -11.87
CA LEU A 16 -67.82 -5.07 -12.03
C LEU A 16 -66.82 -4.52 -10.96
N LEU A 17 -65.91 -5.38 -10.50
CA LEU A 17 -64.68 -4.87 -9.89
C LEU A 17 -63.81 -4.32 -11.02
N PRO A 18 -63.40 -3.03 -11.02
CA PRO A 18 -62.40 -2.58 -11.96
C PRO A 18 -61.13 -3.38 -11.68
N LEU A 19 -60.70 -4.19 -12.67
CA LEU A 19 -59.32 -4.63 -12.74
C LEU A 19 -58.49 -3.32 -12.83
N THR A 20 -58.13 -2.76 -11.68
CA THR A 20 -56.96 -1.93 -11.60
C THR A 20 -55.78 -2.86 -11.92
N PHE A 21 -55.38 -2.92 -13.18
CA PHE A 21 -54.07 -3.31 -13.55
C PHE A 21 -53.14 -2.36 -12.77
N MET A 22 -52.68 -2.80 -11.60
CA MET A 22 -51.41 -2.35 -11.10
C MET A 22 -50.42 -2.80 -12.18
N ALA A 23 -50.06 -1.89 -13.08
CA ALA A 23 -48.83 -2.01 -13.80
C ALA A 23 -47.76 -2.18 -12.71
N ALA A 24 -47.35 -3.43 -12.49
CA ALA A 24 -46.12 -3.67 -11.84
C ALA A 24 -45.11 -2.92 -12.73
N ALA A 25 -44.66 -1.76 -12.25
CA ALA A 25 -43.46 -1.16 -12.81
C ALA A 25 -42.46 -2.31 -12.81
N SER A 26 -42.08 -2.80 -13.98
CA SER A 26 -40.95 -3.71 -14.10
C SER A 26 -39.81 -2.94 -13.45
N ALA A 27 -39.42 -3.33 -12.25
CA ALA A 27 -38.19 -2.83 -11.68
C ALA A 27 -37.12 -3.11 -12.75
N GLU A 28 -36.55 -2.08 -13.33
CA GLU A 28 -35.41 -2.23 -14.23
C GLU A 28 -34.40 -3.10 -13.50
N GLU A 29 -33.91 -4.13 -14.16
CA GLU A 29 -32.86 -4.97 -13.57
C GLU A 29 -31.67 -4.07 -13.20
N PRO A 30 -31.09 -4.25 -12.00
CA PRO A 30 -29.99 -3.42 -11.57
C PRO A 30 -28.82 -3.55 -12.55
N VAL A 31 -28.21 -2.42 -12.89
CA VAL A 31 -27.03 -2.38 -13.76
C VAL A 31 -25.93 -3.22 -13.13
N THR A 32 -25.39 -4.16 -13.90
CA THR A 32 -24.26 -5.00 -13.47
C THR A 32 -22.95 -4.34 -13.87
N ILE A 33 -22.06 -4.14 -12.90
CA ILE A 33 -20.67 -3.76 -13.12
C ILE A 33 -19.75 -4.89 -12.71
N THR A 34 -18.66 -5.08 -13.45
CA THR A 34 -17.62 -6.05 -13.15
C THR A 34 -16.38 -5.33 -12.65
N ILE A 35 -15.75 -5.84 -11.59
CA ILE A 35 -14.54 -5.25 -11.02
C ILE A 35 -13.44 -6.32 -11.01
N TRP A 36 -12.29 -6.01 -11.65
CA TRP A 36 -11.11 -6.86 -11.59
C TRP A 36 -10.12 -6.32 -10.56
N GLY A 37 -9.52 -7.22 -9.78
CA GLY A 37 -8.52 -6.87 -8.79
C GLY A 37 -7.80 -8.09 -8.23
N SER A 38 -6.87 -7.88 -7.33
CA SER A 38 -6.10 -8.94 -6.68
C SER A 38 -6.87 -9.54 -5.51
N ASP A 39 -6.80 -10.87 -5.35
CA ASP A 39 -7.31 -11.60 -4.18
C ASP A 39 -6.11 -12.10 -3.36
N ARG A 40 -6.06 -11.72 -2.09
CA ARG A 40 -5.01 -12.10 -1.14
C ARG A 40 -5.61 -12.88 0.01
N GLU A 41 -4.88 -13.83 0.55
CA GLU A 41 -5.34 -14.62 1.69
C GLU A 41 -5.81 -13.74 2.87
N ASN A 42 -5.00 -12.74 3.22
CA ASN A 42 -5.27 -11.81 4.32
C ASN A 42 -6.00 -10.52 3.91
N MET A 43 -6.39 -10.39 2.65
CA MET A 43 -7.16 -9.26 2.11
C MET A 43 -8.02 -9.76 0.96
N PRO A 44 -9.11 -10.50 1.24
CA PRO A 44 -9.93 -11.12 0.23
C PRO A 44 -10.64 -10.09 -0.64
N PHE A 45 -10.67 -10.37 -1.95
CA PHE A 45 -11.43 -9.60 -2.93
C PHE A 45 -12.18 -10.54 -3.86
N ARG A 46 -13.41 -10.90 -3.47
CA ARG A 46 -14.23 -11.92 -4.14
C ARG A 46 -15.71 -11.69 -3.90
N ASN A 47 -16.56 -12.33 -4.68
CA ASN A 47 -17.99 -12.31 -4.47
C ASN A 47 -18.39 -12.91 -3.12
N GLY A 48 -19.47 -12.41 -2.52
CA GLY A 48 -20.00 -12.88 -1.24
C GLY A 48 -19.34 -12.24 0.01
N LEU A 49 -18.50 -11.23 -0.16
CA LEU A 49 -18.07 -10.39 0.97
C LEU A 49 -19.24 -9.51 1.43
N TRP A 50 -19.43 -9.41 2.73
CA TRP A 50 -20.51 -8.65 3.34
C TRP A 50 -20.57 -7.19 2.86
N THR A 51 -19.44 -6.50 2.73
CA THR A 51 -19.40 -5.11 2.23
C THR A 51 -19.91 -5.01 0.79
N ILE A 52 -19.64 -5.99 -0.06
CA ILE A 52 -20.14 -6.00 -1.45
C ILE A 52 -21.66 -6.10 -1.46
N ASP A 53 -22.26 -6.95 -0.61
CA ASP A 53 -23.71 -7.07 -0.51
C ASP A 53 -24.35 -5.78 0.01
N VAL A 54 -23.75 -5.13 1.00
CA VAL A 54 -24.20 -3.83 1.51
C VAL A 54 -24.13 -2.74 0.42
N LEU A 55 -23.04 -2.69 -0.34
CA LEU A 55 -22.88 -1.72 -1.43
C LEU A 55 -23.91 -1.95 -2.54
N GLN A 56 -24.17 -3.20 -2.92
CA GLN A 56 -25.21 -3.54 -3.89
C GLN A 56 -26.59 -3.07 -3.45
N GLU A 57 -26.97 -3.35 -2.21
CA GLU A 57 -28.26 -2.93 -1.65
C GLU A 57 -28.39 -1.40 -1.61
N LYS A 58 -27.40 -0.70 -1.08
CA LYS A 58 -27.41 0.76 -0.95
C LYS A 58 -27.44 1.49 -2.28
N LEU A 59 -26.73 0.97 -3.27
CA LEU A 59 -26.56 1.65 -4.56
C LEU A 59 -27.55 1.18 -5.62
N GLY A 60 -28.25 0.06 -5.40
CA GLY A 60 -29.18 -0.50 -6.40
C GLY A 60 -28.44 -0.97 -7.66
N ILE A 61 -27.21 -1.47 -7.53
CA ILE A 61 -26.39 -2.00 -8.61
C ILE A 61 -26.01 -3.45 -8.30
N LYS A 62 -25.62 -4.21 -9.32
CA LYS A 62 -25.03 -5.53 -9.14
C LYS A 62 -23.52 -5.43 -9.34
N ILE A 63 -22.74 -6.00 -8.43
CA ILE A 63 -21.27 -6.02 -8.47
C ILE A 63 -20.81 -7.47 -8.66
N GLU A 64 -20.03 -7.72 -9.69
CA GLU A 64 -19.39 -9.00 -9.93
C GLU A 64 -17.87 -8.82 -9.83
N ILE A 65 -17.25 -9.52 -8.89
CA ILE A 65 -15.80 -9.48 -8.70
C ILE A 65 -15.15 -10.57 -9.56
N ILE A 66 -14.14 -10.16 -10.31
CA ILE A 66 -13.24 -11.02 -11.08
C ILE A 66 -11.86 -10.88 -10.45
N SER A 67 -11.49 -11.82 -9.59
CA SER A 67 -10.24 -11.76 -8.85
C SER A 67 -9.12 -12.57 -9.49
N ALA A 68 -7.89 -12.11 -9.24
CA ALA A 68 -6.68 -12.82 -9.66
C ALA A 68 -5.74 -13.01 -8.45
N PRO A 69 -5.14 -14.22 -8.28
CA PRO A 69 -4.12 -14.43 -7.26
C PRO A 69 -2.93 -13.49 -7.44
N THR A 70 -2.38 -13.02 -6.32
CA THR A 70 -1.27 -12.03 -6.31
C THR A 70 -0.01 -12.55 -7.01
N GLU A 71 0.26 -13.85 -6.91
CA GLU A 71 1.47 -14.49 -7.47
C GLU A 71 1.57 -14.34 -9.01
N ASN A 72 0.42 -14.28 -9.70
CA ASN A 72 0.35 -14.18 -11.15
C ASN A 72 -0.34 -12.88 -11.62
N LEU A 73 -0.46 -11.90 -10.75
CA LEU A 73 -1.26 -10.70 -11.00
C LEU A 73 -0.78 -9.92 -12.23
N ALA A 74 0.53 -9.72 -12.37
CA ALA A 74 1.12 -8.99 -13.50
C ALA A 74 0.88 -9.70 -14.84
N GLU A 75 1.06 -11.03 -14.89
CA GLU A 75 0.77 -11.83 -16.09
C GLU A 75 -0.70 -11.74 -16.47
N LYS A 76 -1.60 -11.90 -15.49
CA LYS A 76 -3.04 -11.83 -15.71
C LYS A 76 -3.49 -10.44 -16.14
N TYR A 77 -2.90 -9.39 -15.58
CA TYR A 77 -3.15 -8.03 -16.02
C TYR A 77 -2.72 -7.83 -17.50
N GLY A 78 -1.53 -8.28 -17.86
CA GLY A 78 -1.05 -8.22 -19.25
C GLY A 78 -1.98 -8.96 -20.23
N LEU A 79 -2.45 -10.17 -19.86
CA LEU A 79 -3.42 -10.94 -20.66
C LEU A 79 -4.77 -10.23 -20.74
N LEU A 80 -5.24 -9.62 -19.65
CA LEU A 80 -6.47 -8.85 -19.60
C LEU A 80 -6.42 -7.67 -20.59
N ILE A 81 -5.37 -6.86 -20.51
CA ILE A 81 -5.17 -5.73 -21.44
C ILE A 81 -5.08 -6.22 -22.91
N ALA A 82 -4.35 -7.30 -23.16
CA ALA A 82 -4.20 -7.85 -24.51
C ALA A 82 -5.51 -8.40 -25.10
N SER A 83 -6.46 -8.80 -24.27
CA SER A 83 -7.78 -9.31 -24.70
C SER A 83 -8.64 -8.21 -25.35
N GLY A 84 -8.48 -6.95 -24.89
CA GLY A 84 -9.34 -5.82 -25.28
C GLY A 84 -10.75 -5.88 -24.71
N ASP A 85 -11.12 -6.94 -23.98
CA ASP A 85 -12.42 -7.11 -23.32
C ASP A 85 -12.22 -7.00 -21.82
N LEU A 86 -12.32 -5.76 -21.29
CA LEU A 86 -12.00 -5.46 -19.92
C LEU A 86 -13.27 -5.36 -19.04
N PRO A 87 -13.17 -5.74 -17.76
CA PRO A 87 -14.19 -5.41 -16.75
C PRO A 87 -14.48 -3.91 -16.68
N THR A 88 -15.66 -3.55 -16.18
CA THR A 88 -16.10 -2.16 -16.02
C THR A 88 -15.08 -1.34 -15.24
N ILE A 89 -14.56 -1.90 -14.15
CA ILE A 89 -13.49 -1.32 -13.34
C ILE A 89 -12.32 -2.31 -13.30
N VAL A 90 -11.12 -1.81 -13.52
CA VAL A 90 -9.87 -2.56 -13.32
C VAL A 90 -9.04 -1.84 -12.28
N GLN A 91 -8.68 -2.57 -11.21
CA GLN A 91 -7.82 -2.04 -10.16
C GLN A 91 -6.40 -2.56 -10.34
N TYR A 92 -5.46 -1.64 -10.47
CA TYR A 92 -4.04 -2.00 -10.58
C TYR A 92 -3.13 -0.83 -10.18
N LYS A 93 -1.81 -1.00 -10.34
CA LYS A 93 -0.82 0.04 -10.03
C LYS A 93 -0.94 1.22 -10.98
N ALA A 94 -0.79 2.43 -10.46
CA ALA A 94 -0.94 3.65 -11.23
C ALA A 94 -0.04 3.70 -12.48
N LYS A 95 1.24 3.29 -12.36
CA LYS A 95 2.18 3.25 -13.50
C LYS A 95 1.68 2.39 -14.65
N ASP A 96 1.07 1.24 -14.34
CA ASP A 96 0.57 0.31 -15.34
C ASP A 96 -0.76 0.77 -15.94
N LEU A 97 -1.62 1.44 -15.15
CA LEU A 97 -2.81 2.11 -15.67
C LEU A 97 -2.42 3.25 -16.63
N LEU A 98 -1.41 4.06 -16.29
CA LEU A 98 -0.91 5.13 -17.14
C LEU A 98 -0.23 4.61 -18.40
N LEU A 99 0.46 3.46 -18.32
CA LEU A 99 1.06 2.81 -19.49
C LEU A 99 0.02 2.45 -20.55
N TYR A 100 -1.18 2.03 -20.11
CA TYR A 100 -2.30 1.67 -21.00
C TYR A 100 -3.42 2.71 -20.95
N LYS A 101 -3.06 4.00 -20.88
CA LYS A 101 -3.98 5.13 -20.67
C LYS A 101 -5.22 5.14 -21.58
N ASP A 102 -5.10 4.66 -22.81
CA ASP A 102 -6.19 4.66 -23.80
C ASP A 102 -7.28 3.61 -23.51
N ALA A 103 -7.02 2.67 -22.61
CA ALA A 103 -8.03 1.74 -22.13
C ALA A 103 -9.01 2.36 -21.12
N TRP A 104 -8.65 3.51 -20.52
CA TRP A 104 -9.42 4.12 -19.44
C TRP A 104 -10.19 5.36 -19.86
N THR A 105 -11.42 5.44 -19.38
CA THR A 105 -12.30 6.59 -19.60
C THR A 105 -11.66 7.87 -19.06
N PRO A 106 -11.59 8.96 -19.84
CA PRO A 106 -11.23 10.28 -19.35
C PRO A 106 -12.19 10.75 -18.25
N LEU A 107 -11.65 11.13 -17.08
CA LEU A 107 -12.47 11.45 -15.91
C LEU A 107 -12.64 12.94 -15.65
N ASN A 108 -11.95 13.83 -16.39
CA ASN A 108 -11.94 15.27 -16.14
C ASN A 108 -13.34 15.90 -16.06
N ASP A 109 -14.24 15.52 -16.99
CA ASP A 109 -15.62 16.05 -17.05
C ASP A 109 -16.60 15.22 -16.22
N LEU A 110 -16.24 13.99 -15.87
CA LEU A 110 -17.10 13.06 -15.12
C LEU A 110 -16.98 13.26 -13.61
N ILE A 111 -15.84 13.79 -13.15
CA ILE A 111 -15.65 14.15 -11.74
C ILE A 111 -15.96 15.63 -11.59
N ASN A 112 -17.15 15.93 -11.07
CA ASN A 112 -17.67 17.27 -10.92
C ASN A 112 -18.50 17.42 -9.62
N GLU A 113 -18.79 18.67 -9.25
CA GLU A 113 -19.46 19.01 -7.99
C GLU A 113 -20.91 18.49 -7.91
N THR A 114 -21.54 18.25 -9.06
CA THR A 114 -22.98 17.89 -9.12
C THR A 114 -23.18 16.37 -9.11
N ASP A 115 -22.45 15.63 -9.95
CA ASP A 115 -22.70 14.22 -10.19
C ASP A 115 -21.83 13.31 -9.31
N THR A 116 -20.64 13.79 -8.90
CA THR A 116 -19.67 13.05 -8.09
C THR A 116 -19.07 13.94 -7.00
N PRO A 117 -19.90 14.50 -6.10
CA PRO A 117 -19.49 15.55 -5.16
C PRO A 117 -18.40 15.10 -4.17
N ASN A 118 -18.33 13.82 -3.84
CA ASN A 118 -17.36 13.30 -2.88
C ASN A 118 -15.99 13.10 -3.55
N LEU A 119 -15.95 12.57 -4.77
CA LEU A 119 -14.74 12.53 -5.58
C LEU A 119 -14.26 13.95 -5.88
N TRP A 120 -15.18 14.89 -6.22
CA TRP A 120 -14.83 16.28 -6.47
C TRP A 120 -14.10 16.94 -5.30
N LYS A 121 -14.51 16.71 -4.05
CA LYS A 121 -13.82 17.22 -2.85
C LYS A 121 -12.33 16.85 -2.80
N VAL A 122 -11.97 15.69 -3.36
CA VAL A 122 -10.59 15.22 -3.38
C VAL A 122 -9.88 15.68 -4.65
N TYR A 123 -10.51 15.46 -5.81
CA TYR A 123 -9.87 15.66 -7.12
C TYR A 123 -10.03 17.07 -7.68
N SER A 124 -10.69 18.01 -6.98
CA SER A 124 -10.59 19.43 -7.26
C SER A 124 -9.24 20.03 -6.88
N ASP A 125 -8.48 19.36 -5.98
CA ASP A 125 -7.12 19.71 -5.66
C ASP A 125 -6.19 19.43 -6.86
N PRO A 126 -5.51 20.45 -7.43
CA PRO A 126 -4.65 20.25 -8.59
C PRO A 126 -3.47 19.31 -8.32
N GLU A 127 -2.94 19.27 -7.09
CA GLU A 127 -1.84 18.39 -6.72
C GLU A 127 -2.28 16.92 -6.73
N ILE A 128 -3.45 16.64 -6.17
CA ILE A 128 -4.03 15.29 -6.18
C ILE A 128 -4.39 14.87 -7.61
N ARG A 129 -4.99 15.78 -8.38
CA ARG A 129 -5.37 15.52 -9.78
C ARG A 129 -4.17 15.12 -10.64
N ARG A 130 -3.02 15.80 -10.48
CA ARG A 130 -1.78 15.48 -11.21
C ARG A 130 -1.34 14.03 -10.98
N LYS A 131 -1.47 13.51 -9.77
CA LYS A 131 -1.05 12.13 -9.41
C LYS A 131 -1.85 11.03 -10.13
N VAL A 132 -3.04 11.34 -10.64
CA VAL A 132 -3.93 10.40 -11.32
C VAL A 132 -4.11 10.72 -12.81
N SER A 133 -3.35 11.68 -13.33
CA SER A 133 -3.42 12.14 -14.72
C SER A 133 -2.27 11.61 -15.57
N ASP A 134 -2.54 11.43 -16.87
CA ASP A 134 -1.51 11.15 -17.87
C ASP A 134 -0.70 12.41 -18.22
N ALA A 135 0.26 12.26 -19.13
CA ALA A 135 1.14 13.35 -19.58
C ALA A 135 0.41 14.52 -20.25
N ASP A 136 -0.82 14.30 -20.70
CA ASP A 136 -1.68 15.31 -21.34
C ASP A 136 -2.60 16.01 -20.32
N GLY A 137 -2.49 15.66 -19.01
CA GLY A 137 -3.31 16.20 -17.94
C GLY A 137 -4.71 15.59 -17.85
N ILE A 138 -4.92 14.45 -18.51
CA ILE A 138 -6.18 13.72 -18.48
C ILE A 138 -6.17 12.73 -17.31
N MET A 139 -7.12 12.86 -16.38
CA MET A 139 -7.32 11.90 -15.30
C MET A 139 -7.74 10.54 -15.86
N ARG A 140 -7.02 9.48 -15.51
CA ARG A 140 -7.22 8.12 -16.05
C ARG A 140 -7.71 7.11 -15.02
N PHE A 141 -7.54 7.39 -13.75
CA PHE A 141 -7.99 6.50 -12.68
C PHE A 141 -8.34 7.27 -11.41
N ILE A 142 -9.02 6.60 -10.50
CA ILE A 142 -9.27 7.06 -9.13
C ILE A 142 -8.32 6.28 -8.23
N GLY A 143 -7.44 6.98 -7.51
CA GLY A 143 -6.44 6.40 -6.64
C GLY A 143 -6.96 6.23 -5.23
N GLN A 144 -6.56 5.17 -4.53
CA GLN A 144 -6.86 5.04 -3.12
C GLN A 144 -6.25 6.22 -2.33
N ARG A 145 -7.07 6.90 -1.57
CA ARG A 145 -6.65 7.97 -0.69
C ARG A 145 -6.15 7.39 0.63
N THR A 146 -4.89 7.62 0.96
CA THR A 146 -4.26 7.17 2.21
C THR A 146 -4.18 8.32 3.20
N ALA A 147 -4.61 8.08 4.44
CA ALA A 147 -4.56 9.06 5.52
C ALA A 147 -3.36 8.85 6.46
N ILE A 148 -2.68 7.70 6.37
CA ILE A 148 -1.51 7.34 7.19
C ILE A 148 -0.28 7.47 6.31
N THR A 149 0.70 8.29 6.74
CA THR A 149 1.93 8.52 5.99
C THR A 149 3.11 7.70 6.54
N ALA A 150 3.22 7.55 7.86
CA ALA A 150 4.23 6.71 8.50
C ALA A 150 3.87 5.22 8.44
N GLY A 151 3.99 4.62 7.26
CA GLY A 151 3.62 3.23 7.01
C GLY A 151 4.64 2.23 7.52
N LYS A 152 5.94 2.49 7.28
CA LYS A 152 7.05 1.62 7.67
C LYS A 152 7.94 2.30 8.71
N LEU A 153 8.38 1.54 9.70
CA LEU A 153 9.12 2.03 10.84
C LEU A 153 10.28 1.12 11.18
N TYR A 154 11.35 1.69 11.70
CA TYR A 154 12.33 0.94 12.47
C TYR A 154 11.76 0.56 13.83
N PHE A 155 12.13 -0.60 14.35
CA PHE A 155 11.78 -1.06 15.69
C PHE A 155 12.82 -2.03 16.21
N TRP A 156 13.01 -2.05 17.54
CA TRP A 156 14.03 -2.86 18.20
C TRP A 156 13.63 -3.40 19.55
N ARG A 157 14.48 -4.24 20.12
CA ARG A 157 14.47 -4.78 21.46
C ARG A 157 15.03 -3.78 22.46
N GLN A 158 14.18 -2.96 23.08
CA GLN A 158 14.59 -2.01 24.13
C GLN A 158 15.20 -2.73 25.34
N ASP A 159 14.64 -3.87 25.72
CA ASP A 159 15.14 -4.70 26.81
C ASP A 159 16.60 -5.16 26.63
N TRP A 160 17.06 -5.34 25.38
CA TRP A 160 18.47 -5.66 25.13
C TRP A 160 19.39 -4.45 25.31
N LEU A 161 18.95 -3.27 24.93
CA LEU A 161 19.68 -2.03 25.22
C LEU A 161 19.80 -1.82 26.73
N ASP A 162 18.71 -1.99 27.46
CA ASP A 162 18.66 -1.82 28.92
C ASP A 162 19.55 -2.87 29.62
N LYS A 163 19.46 -4.14 29.22
CA LYS A 163 20.27 -5.25 29.76
C LYS A 163 21.77 -5.03 29.60
N LEU A 164 22.17 -4.50 28.43
CA LEU A 164 23.57 -4.21 28.14
C LEU A 164 23.99 -2.80 28.58
N ASN A 165 23.10 -2.02 29.19
CA ASN A 165 23.32 -0.62 29.60
C ASN A 165 23.85 0.23 28.43
N LEU A 166 23.26 0.02 27.23
CA LEU A 166 23.58 0.79 26.04
C LEU A 166 22.63 2.00 25.91
N ALA A 167 23.17 3.13 25.46
CA ALA A 167 22.36 4.27 25.12
C ALA A 167 21.57 4.01 23.82
N THR A 168 20.38 4.60 23.68
CA THR A 168 19.62 4.60 22.45
C THR A 168 20.46 5.20 21.31
N PRO A 169 20.72 4.46 20.22
CA PRO A 169 21.51 4.94 19.09
C PRO A 169 20.77 6.06 18.37
N LYS A 170 21.52 7.12 18.00
CA LYS A 170 20.98 8.28 17.27
C LYS A 170 21.55 8.38 15.86
N THR A 171 22.82 8.03 15.70
CA THR A 171 23.51 8.12 14.41
C THR A 171 23.75 6.72 13.83
N THR A 172 24.08 6.69 12.55
CA THR A 172 24.50 5.43 11.89
C THR A 172 25.71 4.81 12.58
N GLU A 173 26.64 5.60 13.13
CA GLU A 173 27.80 5.08 13.84
C GLU A 173 27.44 4.57 15.25
N ASP A 174 26.52 5.24 15.96
CA ASP A 174 25.99 4.70 17.23
C ASP A 174 25.30 3.37 16.99
N LEU A 175 24.52 3.26 15.91
CA LEU A 175 23.82 2.06 15.55
C LEU A 175 24.80 0.90 15.23
N TYR A 176 25.86 1.19 14.48
CA TYR A 176 26.93 0.22 14.23
C TYR A 176 27.55 -0.29 15.55
N ASN A 177 27.86 0.61 16.49
CA ASN A 177 28.44 0.22 17.79
C ASN A 177 27.45 -0.60 18.64
N VAL A 178 26.15 -0.26 18.61
CA VAL A 178 25.10 -1.05 19.27
C VAL A 178 25.01 -2.44 18.63
N PHE A 179 24.99 -2.53 17.30
CA PHE A 179 24.95 -3.81 16.60
C PHE A 179 26.13 -4.72 16.98
N LYS A 180 27.34 -4.16 17.09
CA LYS A 180 28.52 -4.92 17.59
C LYS A 180 28.31 -5.42 19.00
N ALA A 181 27.88 -4.58 19.90
CA ALA A 181 27.64 -4.98 21.28
C ALA A 181 26.58 -6.10 21.38
N ILE A 182 25.49 -5.98 20.61
CA ILE A 182 24.46 -7.03 20.53
C ILE A 182 25.08 -8.34 20.04
N LYS A 183 25.89 -8.31 18.99
CA LYS A 183 26.50 -9.51 18.40
C LYS A 183 27.51 -10.20 19.33
N GLU A 184 28.21 -9.42 20.15
CA GLU A 184 29.33 -9.88 20.99
C GLU A 184 28.91 -10.29 22.42
N CYS A 185 27.74 -9.83 22.91
CA CYS A 185 27.40 -9.86 24.34
C CYS A 185 26.30 -10.85 24.75
N ASP A 186 25.75 -11.68 23.86
CA ASP A 186 24.70 -12.68 24.19
C ASP A 186 23.55 -12.08 25.02
N PRO A 187 22.82 -11.05 24.51
CA PRO A 187 21.74 -10.44 25.28
C PRO A 187 20.54 -11.36 25.48
N ASN A 188 20.32 -12.37 24.63
CA ASN A 188 19.29 -13.38 24.82
C ASN A 188 19.63 -14.38 25.94
N GLY A 189 20.92 -14.51 26.32
CA GLY A 189 21.39 -15.31 27.45
C GLY A 189 21.37 -16.81 27.22
N ASN A 190 21.36 -17.27 25.96
CA ASN A 190 21.30 -18.69 25.62
C ASN A 190 22.70 -19.37 25.56
N GLY A 191 23.79 -18.59 25.62
CA GLY A 191 25.16 -19.05 25.55
C GLY A 191 25.65 -19.40 24.14
N VAL A 192 24.89 -18.98 23.11
CA VAL A 192 25.22 -19.21 21.70
C VAL A 192 25.33 -17.84 21.01
N ALA A 193 26.36 -17.64 20.19
CA ALA A 193 26.52 -16.39 19.42
C ALA A 193 25.61 -16.42 18.18
N ASP A 194 24.30 -16.36 18.36
CA ASP A 194 23.30 -16.48 17.32
C ASP A 194 22.43 -15.20 17.11
N GLU A 195 22.84 -14.11 17.77
CA GLU A 195 22.17 -12.82 17.60
C GLU A 195 22.32 -12.28 16.19
N ILE A 196 21.20 -11.73 15.70
CA ILE A 196 21.09 -11.02 14.43
C ILE A 196 20.76 -9.56 14.73
N PRO A 197 21.76 -8.66 14.74
CA PRO A 197 21.52 -7.27 15.12
C PRO A 197 20.51 -6.57 14.25
N PHE A 198 20.50 -6.80 12.93
CA PHE A 198 19.50 -6.30 12.00
C PHE A 198 19.01 -7.40 11.07
N ALA A 199 17.75 -7.78 11.20
CA ALA A 199 17.11 -8.78 10.36
C ALA A 199 15.86 -8.21 9.68
N VAL A 200 15.72 -8.46 8.38
CA VAL A 200 14.56 -8.09 7.60
C VAL A 200 14.01 -9.28 6.83
N ARG A 201 12.74 -9.23 6.48
CA ARG A 201 12.12 -10.22 5.61
C ARG A 201 12.04 -9.72 4.18
N LYS A 202 12.03 -10.65 3.24
CA LYS A 202 11.72 -10.40 1.84
C LYS A 202 10.32 -9.77 1.73
N ASN A 203 10.22 -8.66 1.02
CA ASN A 203 8.98 -7.98 0.75
C ASN A 203 8.80 -7.78 -0.77
N GLY A 204 7.83 -8.46 -1.36
CA GLY A 204 7.58 -8.41 -2.80
C GLY A 204 8.69 -9.02 -3.65
N SER A 205 8.96 -8.45 -4.81
CA SER A 205 9.98 -8.91 -5.76
C SER A 205 11.39 -8.41 -5.44
N ASN A 206 11.51 -7.34 -4.65
CA ASN A 206 12.81 -6.80 -4.24
C ASN A 206 13.26 -7.45 -2.93
N ASN A 207 14.34 -8.23 -2.98
CA ASN A 207 14.83 -8.97 -1.83
C ASN A 207 15.47 -8.06 -0.77
N ARG A 208 15.98 -6.87 -1.13
CA ARG A 208 16.64 -5.93 -0.20
C ARG A 208 15.76 -4.75 0.24
N GLY A 209 14.48 -4.73 -0.14
CA GLY A 209 13.59 -3.59 0.04
C GLY A 209 13.47 -3.03 1.47
N ASN A 210 13.80 -3.83 2.50
CA ASN A 210 13.78 -3.38 3.88
C ASN A 210 15.20 -3.18 4.48
N VAL A 211 16.29 -3.46 3.73
CA VAL A 211 17.68 -3.14 4.10
C VAL A 211 18.11 -1.81 3.52
N ILE A 212 17.75 -1.56 2.27
CA ILE A 212 18.17 -0.38 1.52
C ILE A 212 17.76 0.97 2.15
N PRO A 213 16.68 1.10 2.94
CA PRO A 213 16.32 2.37 3.57
C PRO A 213 17.40 3.01 4.44
N PHE A 214 18.41 2.28 4.86
CA PHE A 214 19.58 2.89 5.54
C PHE A 214 20.26 3.98 4.70
N ILE A 215 20.26 3.88 3.35
CA ILE A 215 20.87 4.90 2.50
C ILE A 215 20.19 6.26 2.61
N ASN A 216 18.94 6.30 3.09
CA ASN A 216 18.22 7.57 3.25
C ASN A 216 18.90 8.49 4.28
N ALA A 217 19.68 7.94 5.22
CA ALA A 217 20.53 8.72 6.13
C ALA A 217 21.60 9.55 5.41
N TRP A 218 21.94 9.23 4.17
CA TRP A 218 22.81 10.05 3.30
C TRP A 218 22.04 11.01 2.41
N GLY A 219 20.71 11.15 2.60
CA GLY A 219 19.86 12.06 1.86
C GLY A 219 19.59 11.65 0.41
N ILE A 220 19.66 10.36 0.11
CA ILE A 220 19.38 9.81 -1.22
C ILE A 220 18.29 8.73 -1.17
N ALA A 221 17.65 8.49 -2.31
CA ALA A 221 16.90 7.26 -2.56
C ALA A 221 17.74 6.34 -3.47
N GLU A 222 17.42 5.06 -3.53
CA GLU A 222 18.15 4.11 -4.37
C GLU A 222 18.00 4.40 -5.87
N THR A 223 16.80 4.74 -6.30
CA THR A 223 16.46 5.03 -7.70
C THR A 223 16.38 6.54 -7.94
N PHE A 224 15.29 7.02 -8.48
CA PHE A 224 15.14 8.45 -8.78
C PHE A 224 14.74 9.24 -7.53
N PHE A 225 15.31 10.43 -7.41
CA PHE A 225 14.91 11.44 -6.44
C PHE A 225 15.16 12.83 -7.03
N ALA A 226 14.50 13.85 -6.47
CA ALA A 226 14.71 15.23 -6.88
C ALA A 226 15.45 16.00 -5.77
N GLU A 227 16.47 16.76 -6.17
CA GLU A 227 17.22 17.67 -5.29
C GLU A 227 17.41 18.99 -6.03
N ASP A 228 16.98 20.09 -5.42
CA ASP A 228 16.97 21.43 -6.02
C ASP A 228 16.31 21.50 -7.42
N GLY A 229 15.22 20.72 -7.61
CA GLY A 229 14.50 20.65 -8.87
C GLY A 229 15.16 19.78 -9.95
N GLN A 230 16.30 19.16 -9.66
CA GLN A 230 16.99 18.26 -10.59
C GLN A 230 16.73 16.81 -10.20
N VAL A 231 16.35 16.00 -11.19
CA VAL A 231 16.19 14.55 -11.05
C VAL A 231 17.58 13.90 -11.06
N LYS A 232 17.84 13.09 -10.05
CA LYS A 232 19.07 12.31 -9.88
C LYS A 232 18.75 10.84 -9.79
N PHE A 233 19.73 9.99 -10.09
CA PHE A 233 19.66 8.54 -9.92
C PHE A 233 20.58 8.15 -8.75
N GLY A 234 19.97 7.73 -7.63
CA GLY A 234 20.69 7.57 -6.38
C GLY A 234 21.76 6.51 -6.41
N ALA A 235 21.52 5.42 -7.13
CA ALA A 235 22.50 4.32 -7.22
C ALA A 235 23.84 4.72 -7.87
N THR A 236 23.89 5.88 -8.54
CA THR A 236 25.14 6.44 -9.10
C THR A 236 25.60 7.72 -8.38
N ASP A 237 24.85 8.18 -7.38
CA ASP A 237 25.24 9.33 -6.57
C ASP A 237 26.50 8.99 -5.71
N PRO A 238 27.49 9.87 -5.59
CA PRO A 238 28.66 9.62 -4.75
C PRO A 238 28.34 9.24 -3.30
N ARG A 239 27.24 9.76 -2.73
CA ARG A 239 26.74 9.42 -1.40
C ARG A 239 26.32 7.94 -1.27
N MET A 240 25.95 7.30 -2.38
CA MET A 240 25.62 5.87 -2.41
C MET A 240 26.84 5.02 -2.06
N LYS A 241 28.04 5.40 -2.54
CA LYS A 241 29.28 4.69 -2.20
C LYS A 241 29.51 4.71 -0.69
N GLU A 242 29.40 5.87 -0.05
CA GLU A 242 29.59 6.01 1.40
C GLU A 242 28.58 5.16 2.19
N ALA A 243 27.31 5.18 1.76
CA ALA A 243 26.26 4.38 2.38
C ALA A 243 26.54 2.88 2.23
N LEU A 244 26.98 2.45 1.04
CA LEU A 244 27.36 1.06 0.79
C LEU A 244 28.61 0.64 1.56
N GLU A 245 29.58 1.54 1.79
CA GLU A 245 30.74 1.28 2.66
C GLU A 245 30.29 0.97 4.09
N TRP A 246 29.33 1.73 4.63
CA TRP A 246 28.76 1.46 5.94
C TRP A 246 27.99 0.13 5.98
N MET A 247 27.14 -0.13 4.98
CA MET A 247 26.36 -1.36 4.91
C MET A 247 27.25 -2.59 4.72
N ASN A 248 28.28 -2.51 3.88
CA ASN A 248 29.26 -3.58 3.68
C ASN A 248 30.01 -3.88 4.97
N ARG A 249 30.47 -2.86 5.70
CA ARG A 249 31.10 -3.03 7.01
C ARG A 249 30.18 -3.78 7.97
N CYS A 250 28.91 -3.38 8.06
CA CYS A 250 27.93 -4.07 8.88
C CYS A 250 27.69 -5.52 8.43
N TYR A 251 27.56 -5.76 7.13
CA TYR A 251 27.37 -7.11 6.60
C TYR A 251 28.59 -8.01 6.81
N ALA A 252 29.79 -7.52 6.55
CA ALA A 252 31.03 -8.27 6.70
C ALA A 252 31.28 -8.74 8.15
N GLU A 253 30.80 -7.97 9.14
CA GLU A 253 30.90 -8.31 10.56
C GLU A 253 29.66 -9.10 11.07
N GLY A 254 28.72 -9.48 10.18
CA GLY A 254 27.52 -10.22 10.55
C GLY A 254 26.50 -9.39 11.35
N LEU A 255 26.54 -8.07 11.24
CA LEU A 255 25.63 -7.14 11.91
C LEU A 255 24.32 -6.95 11.12
N ILE A 256 24.37 -7.12 9.79
CA ILE A 256 23.20 -7.32 8.93
C ILE A 256 23.04 -8.81 8.68
N ASP A 257 21.81 -9.28 8.73
CA ASP A 257 21.45 -10.68 8.47
C ASP A 257 22.09 -11.21 7.18
N GLN A 258 22.85 -12.29 7.31
CA GLN A 258 23.53 -12.90 6.17
C GLN A 258 22.56 -13.53 5.15
N GLU A 259 21.31 -13.74 5.56
CA GLU A 259 20.24 -14.29 4.72
C GLU A 259 19.24 -13.21 4.23
N TYR A 260 19.55 -11.91 4.33
CA TYR A 260 18.59 -10.83 4.04
C TYR A 260 17.96 -10.92 2.64
N LEU A 261 18.66 -11.49 1.65
CA LEU A 261 18.12 -11.68 0.30
C LEU A 261 17.10 -12.84 0.20
N THR A 262 17.17 -13.80 1.11
CA THR A 262 16.41 -15.06 1.02
C THR A 262 15.42 -15.26 2.16
N ARG A 263 15.60 -14.54 3.26
CA ARG A 263 14.74 -14.65 4.45
C ARG A 263 13.29 -14.28 4.13
N ASP A 264 12.43 -15.27 4.16
CA ASP A 264 11.00 -15.07 3.98
C ASP A 264 10.29 -14.66 5.29
N LYS A 265 8.98 -14.42 5.24
CA LYS A 265 8.19 -14.04 6.41
C LYS A 265 8.23 -15.12 7.52
N THR A 266 8.20 -16.39 7.14
CA THR A 266 8.16 -17.51 8.09
C THR A 266 9.49 -17.65 8.84
N SER A 267 10.61 -17.64 8.13
CA SER A 267 11.96 -17.71 8.71
C SER A 267 12.30 -16.44 9.51
N TRP A 268 11.78 -15.29 9.10
CA TRP A 268 11.91 -14.05 9.86
C TRP A 268 11.15 -14.12 11.20
N TYR A 269 9.89 -14.59 11.22
CA TYR A 269 9.16 -14.81 12.47
C TYR A 269 9.83 -15.86 13.36
N SER A 270 10.41 -16.92 12.75
CA SER A 270 11.15 -17.94 13.51
C SER A 270 12.36 -17.34 14.22
N ALA A 271 13.11 -16.44 13.57
CA ALA A 271 14.25 -15.77 14.20
C ALA A 271 13.82 -14.88 15.39
N TRP A 272 12.69 -14.17 15.27
CA TRP A 272 12.09 -13.43 16.40
C TRP A 272 11.69 -14.37 17.55
N THR A 273 10.94 -15.44 17.24
CA THR A 273 10.47 -16.41 18.25
C THR A 273 11.62 -17.14 18.93
N ASN A 274 12.72 -17.39 18.23
CA ASN A 274 13.96 -17.93 18.77
C ASN A 274 14.78 -16.92 19.60
N ASN A 275 14.25 -15.69 19.77
CA ASN A 275 14.89 -14.64 20.55
C ASN A 275 16.27 -14.23 19.99
N GLN A 276 16.43 -14.16 18.63
CA GLN A 276 17.69 -13.90 17.96
C GLN A 276 17.79 -12.47 17.41
N VAL A 277 16.67 -11.78 17.14
CA VAL A 277 16.65 -10.50 16.40
C VAL A 277 16.62 -9.32 17.37
N PHE A 278 17.50 -8.34 17.11
CA PHE A 278 17.51 -7.08 17.83
C PHE A 278 16.64 -6.01 17.16
N MET A 279 16.85 -5.74 15.87
CA MET A 279 16.22 -4.62 15.14
C MET A 279 15.69 -5.07 13.79
N SER A 280 14.61 -4.43 13.35
CA SER A 280 14.04 -4.61 12.02
C SER A 280 13.50 -3.30 11.45
N TYR A 281 13.17 -3.31 10.15
CA TYR A 281 12.43 -2.27 9.45
C TYR A 281 11.31 -2.90 8.65
N ASP A 282 10.05 -2.56 8.99
CA ASP A 282 8.87 -3.13 8.31
C ASP A 282 7.64 -2.23 8.53
N TRP A 283 6.48 -2.65 7.99
CA TRP A 283 5.21 -2.01 8.27
C TRP A 283 4.99 -1.86 9.78
N SER A 284 4.51 -0.72 10.19
CA SER A 284 4.33 -0.33 11.58
C SER A 284 3.55 -1.34 12.44
N ALA A 285 2.56 -2.03 11.85
CA ALA A 285 1.81 -3.10 12.52
C ALA A 285 2.69 -4.29 12.95
N TYR A 286 3.91 -4.44 12.40
CA TYR A 286 4.81 -5.53 12.83
C TYR A 286 5.44 -5.29 14.20
N ILE A 287 5.42 -4.07 14.74
CA ILE A 287 5.77 -3.80 16.13
C ILE A 287 4.87 -4.63 17.05
N ASP A 288 3.55 -4.51 16.85
CA ASP A 288 2.56 -5.28 17.63
C ASP A 288 2.59 -6.77 17.29
N ASN A 289 2.73 -7.12 16.00
CA ASN A 289 2.76 -8.51 15.57
C ASN A 289 3.96 -9.27 16.17
N VAL A 290 5.14 -8.65 16.26
CA VAL A 290 6.31 -9.22 16.91
C VAL A 290 6.12 -9.25 18.43
N GLY A 291 5.63 -8.18 19.03
CA GLY A 291 5.31 -8.14 20.46
C GLY A 291 4.34 -9.26 20.88
N ASN A 292 3.33 -9.52 20.05
CA ASN A 292 2.33 -10.56 20.29
C ASN A 292 2.90 -12.00 20.25
N LEU A 293 4.07 -12.24 19.66
CA LEU A 293 4.72 -13.56 19.73
C LEU A 293 5.07 -13.95 21.16
N PHE A 294 5.22 -12.98 22.05
CA PHE A 294 5.70 -13.15 23.42
C PHE A 294 4.65 -12.89 24.50
N LYS A 295 3.40 -12.55 24.13
CA LYS A 295 2.34 -12.13 25.07
C LYS A 295 2.00 -13.17 26.14
N ASP A 296 2.15 -14.46 25.81
CA ASP A 296 1.82 -15.59 26.71
C ASP A 296 3.07 -16.17 27.39
N VAL A 297 4.21 -15.54 27.22
CA VAL A 297 5.50 -15.94 27.81
C VAL A 297 5.86 -14.93 28.90
N GLU A 298 6.17 -15.41 30.12
CA GLU A 298 6.70 -14.54 31.17
C GLU A 298 8.11 -14.09 30.77
N THR A 299 8.23 -12.85 30.27
CA THR A 299 9.47 -12.32 29.70
C THR A 299 9.53 -10.80 29.81
N ASP A 300 10.73 -10.26 29.88
CA ASP A 300 11.01 -8.82 29.87
C ASP A 300 11.10 -8.25 28.45
N ILE A 301 10.74 -9.01 27.41
CA ILE A 301 10.82 -8.59 26.01
C ILE A 301 9.98 -7.33 25.79
N ASN A 302 10.66 -6.29 25.31
CA ASN A 302 10.06 -4.98 25.05
C ASN A 302 10.41 -4.51 23.64
N ILE A 303 9.43 -4.59 22.71
CA ILE A 303 9.57 -4.13 21.33
C ILE A 303 9.09 -2.68 21.25
N VAL A 304 9.95 -1.78 20.82
CA VAL A 304 9.60 -0.37 20.67
C VAL A 304 9.93 0.14 19.25
N GLY A 305 9.15 1.11 18.82
CA GLY A 305 9.44 1.83 17.57
C GLY A 305 10.65 2.75 17.71
N ALA A 306 11.42 2.87 16.65
CA ALA A 306 12.66 3.62 16.59
C ALA A 306 12.66 4.65 15.45
N VAL A 307 13.27 5.80 15.66
CA VAL A 307 13.49 6.79 14.60
C VAL A 307 14.64 6.34 13.66
N PRO A 308 14.65 6.80 12.41
CA PRO A 308 15.77 6.52 11.51
C PRO A 308 17.08 7.05 12.10
N PRO A 309 18.19 6.33 11.91
CA PRO A 309 19.49 6.85 12.36
C PRO A 309 19.88 8.09 11.56
N GLU A 310 20.44 9.10 12.24
CA GLU A 310 21.01 10.26 11.59
C GLU A 310 22.32 9.89 10.88
N GLY A 311 22.40 10.22 9.60
CA GLY A 311 23.59 10.00 8.80
C GLY A 311 24.66 11.10 8.95
N PRO A 312 25.78 10.99 8.22
CA PRO A 312 26.88 11.94 8.30
C PRO A 312 26.51 13.39 7.92
N THR A 313 25.41 13.56 7.19
CA THR A 313 24.91 14.89 6.76
C THR A 313 23.88 15.49 7.71
N GLY A 314 23.58 14.84 8.83
CA GLY A 314 22.54 15.27 9.78
C GLY A 314 21.11 14.92 9.34
N ILE A 315 20.94 14.02 8.36
CA ILE A 315 19.64 13.59 7.86
C ILE A 315 19.21 12.33 8.60
N SER A 316 17.98 12.34 9.12
CA SER A 316 17.32 11.24 9.81
C SER A 316 15.92 11.06 9.22
N GLU A 317 15.81 10.35 8.10
CA GLU A 317 14.54 10.17 7.39
C GLU A 317 14.45 8.80 6.71
N THR A 318 13.23 8.42 6.34
CA THR A 318 12.95 7.33 5.40
C THR A 318 12.13 7.86 4.22
N ARG A 319 12.36 7.34 3.01
CA ARG A 319 11.75 7.86 1.76
C ARG A 319 10.77 6.89 1.11
N ASP A 320 10.63 5.69 1.62
CA ASP A 320 9.70 4.67 1.14
C ASP A 320 8.36 4.66 1.90
N GLN A 321 7.93 5.85 2.34
CA GLN A 321 6.71 6.04 3.09
C GLN A 321 5.47 6.18 2.20
N LEU A 322 4.29 5.98 2.78
CA LEU A 322 3.03 6.09 2.07
C LEU A 322 2.78 7.51 1.58
N GLN A 323 2.23 7.60 0.38
CA GLN A 323 1.84 8.88 -0.24
C GLN A 323 0.34 9.12 -0.06
N PRO A 324 -0.13 10.39 -0.08
CA PRO A 324 -1.55 10.72 0.03
C PRO A 324 -2.46 10.01 -0.99
N ILE A 325 -1.93 9.67 -2.17
CA ILE A 325 -2.52 8.71 -3.10
C ILE A 325 -1.57 7.52 -3.19
N THR A 326 -2.07 6.33 -2.92
CA THR A 326 -1.30 5.09 -3.00
C THR A 326 -1.16 4.67 -4.46
N VAL A 327 -0.01 4.98 -5.07
CA VAL A 327 0.22 4.76 -6.51
C VAL A 327 0.88 3.42 -6.83
N ASP A 328 1.68 2.89 -5.91
CA ASP A 328 2.46 1.66 -6.12
C ASP A 328 1.68 0.38 -5.79
N GLU A 329 0.51 0.52 -5.15
CA GLU A 329 -0.37 -0.60 -4.81
C GLU A 329 -1.42 -0.83 -5.91
N ASP A 330 -1.96 -2.04 -5.95
CA ASP A 330 -2.93 -2.48 -6.96
C ASP A 330 -4.38 -2.11 -6.61
N TRP A 331 -4.60 -0.92 -6.02
CA TRP A 331 -5.90 -0.41 -5.57
C TRP A 331 -6.38 0.82 -6.33
N ASN A 332 -5.71 1.21 -7.41
CA ASN A 332 -6.16 2.34 -8.22
C ASN A 332 -7.14 1.84 -9.29
N ALA A 333 -8.26 2.53 -9.44
CA ALA A 333 -9.40 2.09 -10.26
C ALA A 333 -9.47 2.85 -11.59
N GLY A 334 -9.17 2.16 -12.69
CA GLY A 334 -9.48 2.63 -14.05
C GLY A 334 -10.87 2.17 -14.48
N ILE A 335 -11.68 3.05 -15.08
CA ILE A 335 -12.97 2.70 -15.67
C ILE A 335 -12.76 2.42 -17.16
N PHE A 336 -13.15 1.25 -17.61
CA PHE A 336 -12.95 0.83 -19.01
C PHE A 336 -13.66 1.75 -20.00
N VAL A 337 -12.94 2.22 -21.00
CA VAL A 337 -13.49 3.13 -22.04
C VAL A 337 -14.60 2.47 -22.84
N GLY A 338 -14.55 1.15 -23.07
CA GLY A 338 -15.55 0.35 -23.79
C GLY A 338 -16.78 -0.05 -22.97
N ALA A 339 -16.84 0.25 -21.66
CA ALA A 339 -18.03 0.01 -20.86
C ALA A 339 -19.23 0.87 -21.36
N THR A 340 -20.45 0.39 -21.16
CA THR A 340 -21.65 1.17 -21.51
C THR A 340 -21.78 2.42 -20.64
N GLU A 341 -22.52 3.42 -21.07
CA GLU A 341 -22.71 4.65 -20.31
C GLU A 341 -23.42 4.38 -18.96
N GLU A 342 -24.34 3.41 -18.93
CA GLU A 342 -24.98 2.96 -17.69
C GLU A 342 -23.97 2.32 -16.73
N GLN A 343 -23.07 1.50 -17.24
CA GLN A 343 -21.99 0.88 -16.44
C GLN A 343 -21.00 1.93 -15.92
N LYS A 344 -20.61 2.90 -16.75
CA LYS A 344 -19.73 4.00 -16.32
C LYS A 344 -20.37 4.84 -15.22
N LYS A 345 -21.66 5.18 -15.35
CA LYS A 345 -22.41 5.89 -14.31
C LYS A 345 -22.52 5.08 -13.03
N ALA A 346 -22.78 3.79 -13.11
CA ALA A 346 -22.85 2.90 -11.95
C ALA A 346 -21.48 2.76 -11.27
N ALA A 347 -20.41 2.67 -12.05
CA ALA A 347 -19.02 2.65 -11.54
C ALA A 347 -18.67 3.96 -10.81
N LEU A 348 -18.98 5.12 -11.40
CA LEU A 348 -18.78 6.42 -10.76
C LEU A 348 -19.61 6.58 -9.51
N LYS A 349 -20.88 6.12 -9.51
CA LYS A 349 -21.75 6.12 -8.32
C LYS A 349 -21.14 5.31 -7.18
N LEU A 350 -20.59 4.12 -7.46
CA LEU A 350 -19.89 3.30 -6.48
C LEU A 350 -18.67 4.03 -5.92
N LEU A 351 -17.80 4.53 -6.80
CA LEU A 351 -16.55 5.19 -6.42
C LEU A 351 -16.79 6.51 -5.67
N ASP A 352 -17.82 7.28 -6.06
CA ASP A 352 -18.21 8.48 -5.33
C ASP A 352 -18.77 8.16 -3.94
N TYR A 353 -19.57 7.08 -3.83
CA TYR A 353 -20.13 6.67 -2.55
C TYR A 353 -19.01 6.24 -1.56
N VAL A 354 -18.05 5.45 -1.97
CA VAL A 354 -16.97 5.01 -1.06
C VAL A 354 -16.05 6.16 -0.63
N TYR A 355 -16.12 7.31 -1.33
CA TYR A 355 -15.45 8.56 -0.95
C TYR A 355 -16.37 9.50 -0.13
N SER A 356 -17.63 9.18 0.07
CA SER A 356 -18.53 9.91 0.98
C SER A 356 -18.20 9.61 2.44
N GLU A 357 -18.68 10.43 3.36
CA GLU A 357 -18.51 10.18 4.80
C GLU A 357 -19.11 8.82 5.22
N GLU A 358 -20.32 8.51 4.74
CA GLU A 358 -20.98 7.22 5.01
C GLU A 358 -20.20 6.05 4.43
N GLY A 359 -19.77 6.15 3.17
CA GLY A 359 -18.98 5.12 2.50
C GLY A 359 -17.61 4.95 3.13
N MET A 360 -16.95 6.02 3.52
CA MET A 360 -15.69 5.99 4.25
C MET A 360 -15.85 5.25 5.58
N ILE A 361 -16.88 5.55 6.38
CA ILE A 361 -17.12 4.83 7.64
C ILE A 361 -17.38 3.35 7.37
N LEU A 362 -18.26 3.04 6.41
CA LEU A 362 -18.55 1.65 6.03
C LEU A 362 -17.28 0.87 5.63
N MET A 363 -16.45 1.47 4.79
CA MET A 363 -15.26 0.80 4.24
C MET A 363 -14.07 0.76 5.21
N ASN A 364 -14.04 1.61 6.25
CA ASN A 364 -12.96 1.61 7.24
C ASN A 364 -13.37 0.93 8.56
N PHE A 365 -14.62 1.10 9.01
CA PHE A 365 -15.06 0.63 10.33
C PHE A 365 -16.22 -0.37 10.27
N GLY A 366 -16.95 -0.41 9.17
CA GLY A 366 -18.16 -1.22 9.05
C GLY A 366 -19.40 -0.52 9.55
N VAL A 367 -20.22 -1.17 10.38
CA VAL A 367 -21.48 -0.67 10.92
C VAL A 367 -21.39 -0.53 12.43
N GLU A 368 -21.84 0.64 12.93
CA GLU A 368 -21.95 0.92 14.37
C GLU A 368 -22.89 -0.08 15.08
N GLY A 369 -22.49 -0.50 16.26
CA GLY A 369 -23.21 -1.52 17.04
C GLY A 369 -22.91 -2.96 16.63
N GLN A 370 -22.25 -3.19 15.49
CA GLN A 370 -21.82 -4.50 15.02
C GLN A 370 -20.30 -4.63 15.00
N HIS A 371 -19.62 -3.81 14.20
CA HIS A 371 -18.16 -3.87 14.01
C HIS A 371 -17.42 -2.89 14.90
N PHE A 372 -18.06 -1.75 15.21
CA PHE A 372 -17.51 -0.72 16.09
C PHE A 372 -18.61 -0.04 16.91
N ASN A 373 -18.20 0.72 17.93
CA ASN A 373 -19.05 1.64 18.69
C ASN A 373 -18.34 2.99 18.81
N ILE A 374 -19.11 4.07 18.98
CA ILE A 374 -18.55 5.38 19.30
C ILE A 374 -18.59 5.53 20.84
N VAL A 375 -17.42 5.61 21.47
CA VAL A 375 -17.24 5.77 22.91
C VAL A 375 -16.44 7.05 23.15
N ASP A 376 -17.03 8.01 23.86
CA ASP A 376 -16.42 9.32 24.13
C ASP A 376 -15.95 10.08 22.86
N GLY A 377 -16.66 9.85 21.74
CA GLY A 377 -16.33 10.44 20.45
C GLY A 377 -15.28 9.70 19.63
N GLU A 378 -14.74 8.60 20.16
CA GLU A 378 -13.76 7.77 19.48
C GLU A 378 -14.40 6.49 18.92
N TYR A 379 -13.89 6.04 17.76
CA TYR A 379 -14.26 4.76 17.16
C TYR A 379 -13.52 3.63 17.87
N LYS A 380 -14.28 2.75 18.53
CA LYS A 380 -13.75 1.57 19.22
C LYS A 380 -14.31 0.32 18.56
N TYR A 381 -13.45 -0.54 18.06
CA TYR A 381 -13.89 -1.81 17.49
C TYR A 381 -14.54 -2.72 18.54
N SER A 382 -15.54 -3.47 18.10
CA SER A 382 -16.24 -4.44 18.94
C SER A 382 -15.39 -5.70 19.18
N ASP A 383 -15.83 -6.54 20.10
CA ASP A 383 -15.20 -7.85 20.36
C ASP A 383 -15.22 -8.78 19.13
N LEU A 384 -16.18 -8.60 18.22
CA LEU A 384 -16.21 -9.31 16.95
C LEU A 384 -14.94 -9.07 16.13
N ILE A 385 -14.33 -7.90 16.27
CA ILE A 385 -13.08 -7.52 15.61
C ILE A 385 -11.88 -7.76 16.52
N MET A 386 -11.89 -7.22 17.75
CA MET A 386 -10.73 -7.23 18.64
C MET A 386 -10.44 -8.59 19.26
N ASN A 387 -11.49 -9.38 19.54
CA ASN A 387 -11.44 -10.72 20.13
C ASN A 387 -12.14 -11.72 19.22
N ASN A 388 -11.78 -11.71 17.92
CA ASN A 388 -12.46 -12.48 16.90
C ASN A 388 -12.57 -13.97 17.28
N PRO A 389 -13.77 -14.58 17.20
CA PRO A 389 -13.99 -15.97 17.65
C PRO A 389 -13.23 -17.02 16.82
N ASP A 390 -12.83 -16.69 15.59
CA ASP A 390 -12.02 -17.56 14.73
C ASP A 390 -10.51 -17.36 14.94
N GLY A 391 -10.12 -16.53 15.92
CA GLY A 391 -8.72 -16.25 16.25
C GLY A 391 -7.99 -15.38 15.24
N LEU A 392 -8.71 -14.65 14.40
CA LEU A 392 -8.13 -13.71 13.45
C LEU A 392 -7.55 -12.50 14.19
N SER A 393 -6.48 -11.92 13.62
CA SER A 393 -6.03 -10.60 14.05
C SER A 393 -7.13 -9.55 13.80
N PRO A 394 -7.18 -8.43 14.54
CA PRO A 394 -8.19 -7.38 14.30
C PRO A 394 -8.26 -6.92 12.85
N GLN A 395 -7.11 -6.80 12.19
CA GLN A 395 -7.05 -6.43 10.77
C GLN A 395 -7.62 -7.51 9.85
N ASP A 396 -7.29 -8.79 10.09
CA ASP A 396 -7.81 -9.88 9.28
C ASP A 396 -9.30 -10.09 9.54
N ALA A 397 -9.77 -9.85 10.77
CA ALA A 397 -11.19 -9.87 11.11
C ALA A 397 -11.99 -8.80 10.33
N LEU A 398 -11.50 -7.55 10.26
CA LEU A 398 -12.12 -6.50 9.42
C LEU A 398 -12.17 -6.93 7.96
N ARG A 399 -11.06 -7.40 7.43
CA ARG A 399 -10.92 -7.80 6.02
C ARG A 399 -11.77 -9.00 5.65
N SER A 400 -12.07 -9.90 6.59
CA SER A 400 -12.97 -11.04 6.37
C SER A 400 -14.40 -10.61 6.03
N PHE A 401 -14.84 -9.42 6.48
CA PHE A 401 -16.10 -8.79 6.09
C PHE A 401 -15.99 -7.99 4.78
N GLY A 402 -14.80 -7.81 4.23
CA GLY A 402 -14.51 -6.92 3.11
C GLY A 402 -14.32 -5.46 3.52
N ILE A 403 -14.25 -5.15 4.83
CA ILE A 403 -13.85 -3.85 5.35
C ILE A 403 -12.35 -3.70 5.11
N GLN A 404 -11.89 -2.55 4.63
CA GLN A 404 -10.49 -2.37 4.19
C GLN A 404 -10.06 -3.44 3.16
N SER A 405 -11.01 -3.83 2.30
CA SER A 405 -10.75 -4.76 1.19
C SER A 405 -10.01 -4.06 0.04
N MET A 406 -9.77 -4.81 -1.02
CA MET A 406 -9.09 -4.33 -2.25
C MET A 406 -9.91 -3.35 -3.10
N LEU A 407 -11.05 -2.84 -2.64
CA LEU A 407 -11.78 -1.79 -3.34
C LEU A 407 -11.14 -0.43 -3.08
N THR A 408 -10.89 0.34 -4.15
CA THR A 408 -10.45 1.75 -4.07
C THR A 408 -11.34 2.54 -3.13
N LEU A 409 -10.77 3.17 -2.12
CA LEU A 409 -11.51 3.84 -1.06
C LEU A 409 -10.81 5.11 -0.52
N LEU A 410 -11.54 5.89 0.25
CA LEU A 410 -10.98 6.92 1.11
C LEU A 410 -10.62 6.31 2.46
N GLN A 411 -9.33 6.19 2.75
CA GLN A 411 -8.85 5.65 4.02
C GLN A 411 -8.95 6.71 5.12
N ASP A 412 -9.43 6.30 6.29
CA ASP A 412 -9.47 7.12 7.50
C ASP A 412 -8.33 6.70 8.45
N ALA A 413 -7.51 7.65 8.89
CA ALA A 413 -6.39 7.36 9.81
C ALA A 413 -6.86 6.71 11.13
N ARG A 414 -8.07 7.02 11.59
CA ARG A 414 -8.62 6.49 12.84
C ARG A 414 -8.81 4.97 12.82
N TYR A 415 -9.05 4.37 11.62
CA TYR A 415 -9.31 2.95 11.53
C TYR A 415 -8.13 2.11 12.05
N GLU A 416 -6.93 2.45 11.63
CA GLU A 416 -5.74 1.70 12.01
C GLU A 416 -5.28 2.05 13.42
N ARG A 417 -5.40 3.35 13.80
CA ARG A 417 -5.10 3.79 15.16
C ARG A 417 -5.95 3.10 16.23
N ALA A 418 -7.15 2.64 15.87
CA ALA A 418 -8.09 2.01 16.81
C ALA A 418 -7.72 0.55 17.19
N PHE A 419 -6.80 -0.12 16.46
CA PHE A 419 -6.39 -1.49 16.78
C PHE A 419 -4.89 -1.69 16.93
N VAL A 420 -4.07 -0.68 16.69
CA VAL A 420 -2.64 -0.74 17.01
C VAL A 420 -2.37 -0.24 18.43
N SER A 421 -1.23 -0.62 18.98
CA SER A 421 -0.83 -0.19 20.31
C SER A 421 -0.53 1.31 20.40
N ASP A 422 -0.53 1.83 21.64
CA ASP A 422 -0.10 3.20 21.91
C ASP A 422 1.34 3.44 21.45
N GLU A 423 2.20 2.42 21.50
CA GLU A 423 3.58 2.50 21.01
C GLU A 423 3.66 2.73 19.51
N VAL A 424 2.87 2.00 18.74
CA VAL A 424 2.79 2.22 17.27
C VAL A 424 2.27 3.62 16.95
N ASN A 425 1.25 4.08 17.66
CA ASN A 425 0.71 5.42 17.49
C ASN A 425 1.74 6.48 17.86
N ARG A 426 2.46 6.31 19.00
CA ARG A 426 3.52 7.21 19.46
C ARG A 426 4.63 7.38 18.42
N ILE A 427 5.16 6.27 17.89
CA ILE A 427 6.28 6.36 16.95
C ILE A 427 5.86 6.93 15.60
N ARG A 428 4.65 6.64 15.12
CA ARG A 428 4.08 7.28 13.93
C ARG A 428 4.00 8.80 14.08
N ASP A 429 3.49 9.25 15.22
CA ASP A 429 3.40 10.69 15.51
C ASP A 429 4.78 11.36 15.49
N ILE A 430 5.81 10.70 16.02
CA ILE A 430 7.20 11.19 15.97
C ILE A 430 7.68 11.30 14.52
N TYR A 431 7.49 10.26 13.69
CA TYR A 431 7.90 10.31 12.29
C TYR A 431 7.23 11.46 11.53
N GLU A 432 5.94 11.68 11.77
CA GLU A 432 5.16 12.73 11.10
C GLU A 432 5.49 14.15 11.62
N GLN A 433 5.70 14.31 12.93
CA GLN A 433 5.87 15.62 13.56
C GLN A 433 7.32 16.08 13.61
N GLU A 434 8.28 15.18 13.69
CA GLU A 434 9.71 15.51 13.82
C GLU A 434 10.46 15.45 12.48
N GLY A 435 9.77 15.17 11.37
CA GLY A 435 10.33 15.27 10.02
C GLY A 435 11.16 14.05 9.60
N HIS A 436 10.81 12.86 10.11
CA HIS A 436 11.47 11.61 9.72
C HIS A 436 10.90 10.97 8.44
N ILE A 437 9.96 11.64 7.77
CA ILE A 437 9.43 11.27 6.47
C ILE A 437 10.07 12.15 5.42
N GLY A 438 11.00 11.58 4.67
CA GLY A 438 11.69 12.28 3.59
C GLY A 438 10.82 12.46 2.34
N PRO A 439 11.25 13.34 1.42
CA PRO A 439 10.50 13.59 0.19
C PRO A 439 10.46 12.34 -0.69
N ALA A 440 9.25 11.91 -1.03
CA ALA A 440 9.07 10.85 -2.02
C ALA A 440 9.18 11.42 -3.44
N PHE A 441 9.78 10.64 -4.32
CA PHE A 441 9.75 10.96 -5.74
C PHE A 441 8.36 10.68 -6.31
N PRO A 442 7.74 11.62 -7.06
CA PRO A 442 6.39 11.42 -7.55
C PRO A 442 6.32 10.32 -8.62
N THR A 443 5.19 9.63 -8.70
CA THR A 443 4.89 8.79 -9.87
C THR A 443 4.64 9.69 -11.06
N LEU A 444 5.51 9.58 -12.06
CA LEU A 444 5.47 10.41 -13.26
C LEU A 444 4.65 9.75 -14.36
N ALA A 445 3.92 10.56 -15.10
CA ALA A 445 3.27 10.16 -16.34
C ALA A 445 4.19 10.48 -17.54
N PHE A 446 4.47 9.46 -18.35
CA PHE A 446 5.33 9.57 -19.50
C PHE A 446 4.53 9.64 -20.82
N THR A 447 5.05 10.37 -21.80
CA THR A 447 4.58 10.28 -23.18
C THR A 447 5.00 8.94 -23.80
N ASN A 448 4.43 8.57 -24.96
CA ASN A 448 4.80 7.32 -25.63
C ASN A 448 6.28 7.27 -26.03
N ASP A 449 6.85 8.39 -26.46
CA ASP A 449 8.26 8.49 -26.84
C ASP A 449 9.17 8.34 -25.61
N GLU A 450 8.82 9.00 -24.50
CA GLU A 450 9.50 8.87 -23.21
C GLU A 450 9.45 7.44 -22.68
N GLN A 451 8.28 6.80 -22.74
CA GLN A 451 8.10 5.41 -22.32
C GLN A 451 8.96 4.45 -23.17
N SER A 452 9.12 4.73 -24.45
CA SER A 452 9.98 3.92 -25.33
C SER A 452 11.44 3.94 -24.87
N VAL A 453 11.97 5.12 -24.49
CA VAL A 453 13.34 5.24 -23.94
C VAL A 453 13.47 4.48 -22.62
N ILE A 454 12.47 4.58 -21.75
CA ILE A 454 12.47 3.85 -20.47
C ILE A 454 12.50 2.34 -20.70
N ASN A 455 11.64 1.83 -21.57
CA ASN A 455 11.55 0.40 -21.88
C ASN A 455 12.84 -0.14 -22.53
N GLU A 456 13.49 0.66 -23.38
CA GLU A 456 14.72 0.27 -24.06
C GLU A 456 15.94 0.21 -23.12
N LYS A 457 16.04 1.17 -22.18
CA LYS A 457 17.28 1.39 -21.43
C LYS A 457 17.16 1.11 -19.93
N TYR A 458 16.07 1.56 -19.30
CA TYR A 458 16.00 1.54 -17.83
C TYR A 458 15.89 0.12 -17.26
N THR A 459 15.21 -0.79 -17.92
CA THR A 459 15.07 -2.19 -17.45
C THR A 459 16.43 -2.90 -17.29
N GLU A 460 17.34 -2.68 -18.24
CA GLU A 460 18.69 -3.25 -18.17
C GLU A 460 19.54 -2.56 -17.08
N ILE A 461 19.41 -1.22 -16.97
CA ILE A 461 20.08 -0.43 -15.92
C ILE A 461 19.62 -0.91 -14.53
N GLU A 462 18.31 -1.03 -14.32
CA GLU A 462 17.73 -1.46 -13.06
C GLU A 462 18.20 -2.88 -12.66
N THR A 463 18.22 -3.79 -13.63
CA THR A 463 18.71 -5.17 -13.40
C THR A 463 20.18 -5.17 -12.97
N TYR A 464 21.03 -4.44 -13.70
CA TYR A 464 22.45 -4.34 -13.41
C TYR A 464 22.71 -3.63 -12.07
N MET A 465 22.00 -2.53 -11.80
CA MET A 465 22.02 -1.83 -10.51
C MET A 465 21.70 -2.79 -9.36
N ASN A 466 20.60 -3.50 -9.47
CA ASN A 466 20.13 -4.42 -8.44
C ASN A 466 21.18 -5.47 -8.09
N GLU A 467 21.79 -6.07 -9.11
CA GLU A 467 22.85 -7.06 -8.94
C GLU A 467 24.09 -6.45 -8.28
N MET A 468 24.53 -5.28 -8.72
CA MET A 468 25.76 -4.66 -8.24
C MET A 468 25.64 -4.11 -6.83
N VAL A 469 24.50 -3.49 -6.48
CA VAL A 469 24.26 -3.00 -5.11
C VAL A 469 24.30 -4.15 -4.11
N ASP A 470 23.67 -5.29 -4.42
CA ASP A 470 23.73 -6.48 -3.56
C ASP A 470 25.17 -7.01 -3.44
N LYS A 471 25.93 -7.07 -4.54
CA LYS A 471 27.34 -7.48 -4.51
C LYS A 471 28.21 -6.56 -3.66
N PHE A 472 27.99 -5.25 -3.72
CA PHE A 472 28.69 -4.27 -2.88
C PHE A 472 28.35 -4.44 -1.40
N ILE A 473 27.07 -4.60 -1.05
CA ILE A 473 26.67 -4.85 0.34
C ILE A 473 27.33 -6.12 0.88
N MET A 474 27.31 -7.20 0.11
CA MET A 474 27.88 -8.49 0.52
C MET A 474 29.41 -8.55 0.43
N GLY A 475 30.08 -7.56 -0.18
CA GLY A 475 31.52 -7.56 -0.40
C GLY A 475 31.97 -8.55 -1.47
N VAL A 476 31.06 -9.08 -2.30
CA VAL A 476 31.38 -9.93 -3.47
C VAL A 476 32.07 -9.11 -4.53
N GLU A 477 31.62 -7.87 -4.75
CA GLU A 477 32.32 -6.87 -5.55
C GLU A 477 32.94 -5.83 -4.61
N PRO A 478 34.23 -5.52 -4.71
CA PRO A 478 34.84 -4.53 -3.83
C PRO A 478 34.42 -3.11 -4.19
N LEU A 479 34.23 -2.24 -3.18
CA LEU A 479 33.76 -0.87 -3.35
C LEU A 479 34.71 0.08 -4.08
N ASP A 480 36.00 -0.32 -4.28
CA ASP A 480 36.91 0.39 -5.19
C ASP A 480 36.49 0.28 -6.66
N LYS A 481 35.57 -0.65 -7.00
CA LYS A 481 34.97 -0.80 -8.31
C LYS A 481 33.69 0.04 -8.51
N PHE A 482 33.30 0.84 -7.53
CA PHE A 482 32.09 1.66 -7.62
C PHE A 482 32.14 2.64 -8.81
N ASP A 483 33.31 3.25 -9.07
CA ASP A 483 33.44 4.18 -10.19
C ASP A 483 33.34 3.46 -11.56
N GLU A 484 33.83 2.21 -11.66
CA GLU A 484 33.64 1.36 -12.86
C GLU A 484 32.17 0.97 -13.04
N TYR A 485 31.46 0.70 -11.95
CA TYR A 485 30.01 0.46 -11.96
C TYR A 485 29.25 1.69 -12.47
N VAL A 486 29.54 2.89 -11.94
CA VAL A 486 28.90 4.14 -12.38
C VAL A 486 29.15 4.37 -13.88
N ALA A 487 30.42 4.23 -14.34
CA ALA A 487 30.75 4.37 -15.77
C ALA A 487 30.01 3.36 -16.66
N GLN A 488 29.76 2.13 -16.17
CA GLN A 488 28.99 1.14 -16.90
C GLN A 488 27.51 1.53 -16.99
N VAL A 489 26.88 2.00 -15.90
CA VAL A 489 25.50 2.47 -15.89
C VAL A 489 25.32 3.69 -16.83
N GLU A 490 26.28 4.61 -16.83
CA GLU A 490 26.30 5.74 -17.78
C GLU A 490 26.34 5.27 -19.23
N LYS A 491 27.21 4.29 -19.52
CA LYS A 491 27.34 3.69 -20.87
C LYS A 491 26.07 2.96 -21.31
N MET A 492 25.28 2.43 -20.39
CA MET A 492 23.98 1.81 -20.67
C MET A 492 22.90 2.85 -21.04
N GLY A 493 23.20 4.14 -20.95
CA GLY A 493 22.33 5.23 -21.39
C GLY A 493 21.55 5.92 -20.28
N LEU A 494 22.09 5.93 -19.05
CA LEU A 494 21.45 6.62 -17.91
C LEU A 494 21.15 8.10 -18.22
N ALA A 495 22.01 8.78 -18.98
CA ALA A 495 21.78 10.19 -19.34
C ALA A 495 20.46 10.41 -20.11
N ASP A 496 20.11 9.50 -21.02
CA ASP A 496 18.85 9.58 -21.78
C ASP A 496 17.65 9.31 -20.88
N VAL A 497 17.77 8.35 -19.95
CA VAL A 497 16.74 8.04 -18.96
C VAL A 497 16.53 9.24 -18.03
N LEU A 498 17.60 9.84 -17.51
CA LEU A 498 17.51 11.04 -16.67
C LEU A 498 16.88 12.22 -17.39
N ALA A 499 17.18 12.43 -18.69
CA ALA A 499 16.56 13.50 -19.48
C ALA A 499 15.03 13.30 -19.60
N VAL A 500 14.59 12.06 -19.79
CA VAL A 500 13.17 11.70 -19.85
C VAL A 500 12.50 11.92 -18.48
N TYR A 501 13.12 11.45 -17.39
CA TYR A 501 12.59 11.65 -16.05
C TYR A 501 12.55 13.13 -15.66
N GLN A 502 13.56 13.93 -16.04
CA GLN A 502 13.55 15.37 -15.81
C GLN A 502 12.41 16.07 -16.56
N ALA A 503 12.22 15.73 -17.86
CA ALA A 503 11.14 16.31 -18.64
C ALA A 503 9.75 15.99 -18.07
N ALA A 504 9.55 14.75 -17.63
CA ALA A 504 8.31 14.34 -16.99
C ALA A 504 8.12 15.01 -15.60
N TYR A 505 9.19 15.15 -14.82
CA TYR A 505 9.20 15.84 -13.54
C TYR A 505 8.89 17.34 -13.69
N ASP A 506 9.51 18.00 -14.65
CA ASP A 506 9.24 19.42 -14.96
C ASP A 506 7.77 19.65 -15.39
N ARG A 507 7.19 18.67 -16.06
CA ARG A 507 5.77 18.65 -16.45
C ARG A 507 4.87 18.48 -15.23
N TYR A 508 5.24 17.56 -14.35
CA TYR A 508 4.53 17.31 -13.09
C TYR A 508 4.55 18.50 -12.15
N MET A 509 5.63 19.28 -12.09
CA MET A 509 5.81 20.43 -11.21
C MET A 509 5.11 21.72 -11.69
N LYS A 510 4.64 21.77 -12.95
CA LYS A 510 3.85 22.89 -13.50
C LYS A 510 2.38 22.78 -13.13
#